data_6434507cf5db8a4b7a1897cc35470e89
#
_entry.id   6434507cf5db8a4b7a1897cc35470e89
#
_cell.length_a   1.000
_cell.length_b   1.000
_cell.length_c   1.000
_cell.angle_alpha   90.00
_cell.angle_beta   90.00
_cell.angle_gamma   90.00
#
_symmetry.space_group_name_H-M   'P 1'
#
loop_
_entity.id
_entity.type
_entity.pdbx_description
1 polymer ?
#
loop_
_entity_poly.entity_id
_entity_poly.type
_entity_poly.pdbx_seq_one_letter_code
_entity_poly.pdbx_strand_id
1 'polypeptide(L)'
;MTEPMTSNVTDTALLFEGGGMRAALTSAVVAELLRERIHVDFVAGISAGSSNAVNYLSRDPARARRSFVDFADDPRFGNWLSFLRGKGLFNAEYIYEHAGLPEADLPYDFAAFRANPARLVLGGFDAASGETRWWDRSDMTTLTDLMVRVRASSTMPVLMPPVYAEGTVFVDGALGVDGGIPLTAAEDAGFEKVLVVLTRERGYVKRPERFPSFYQRTFRRYPAVADALLTRWRRYNATRERLFEMERQGRAYLFVPETMPIANGE
;
A
#
# COMPACT_ATOMS: atom_id res chain seq x y z
N MET A 1 14.31 6.22 -29.95
CA MET A 1 14.43 7.06 -28.74
C MET A 1 13.03 7.10 -28.13
N THR A 2 12.83 6.50 -26.95
CA THR A 2 11.57 6.62 -26.22
C THR A 2 11.43 8.07 -25.74
N GLU A 3 10.26 8.67 -25.97
CA GLU A 3 9.95 10.00 -25.42
C GLU A 3 10.15 10.03 -23.91
N PRO A 4 10.68 11.13 -23.35
CA PRO A 4 10.86 11.25 -21.91
C PRO A 4 9.49 11.14 -21.19
N MET A 5 9.43 10.37 -20.12
CA MET A 5 8.23 10.30 -19.31
C MET A 5 7.96 11.65 -18.65
N THR A 6 6.73 12.15 -18.78
CA THR A 6 6.31 13.42 -18.17
C THR A 6 5.06 13.22 -17.33
N SER A 7 4.85 14.09 -16.34
CA SER A 7 3.60 14.23 -15.62
C SER A 7 2.74 15.32 -16.30
N ASN A 8 1.43 15.13 -16.33
CA ASN A 8 0.48 16.09 -16.89
C ASN A 8 -0.56 16.57 -15.86
N VAL A 9 -0.48 16.07 -14.62
CA VAL A 9 -1.24 16.53 -13.45
C VAL A 9 -0.25 16.81 -12.33
N THR A 10 -0.08 18.08 -11.97
CA THR A 10 0.97 18.55 -11.06
C THR A 10 0.45 19.24 -9.80
N ASP A 11 -0.87 19.42 -9.70
CA ASP A 11 -1.54 20.06 -8.56
C ASP A 11 -2.34 19.08 -7.68
N THR A 12 -2.33 17.80 -8.03
CA THR A 12 -3.15 16.77 -7.39
C THR A 12 -2.31 15.53 -7.08
N ALA A 13 -2.25 15.13 -5.81
CA ALA A 13 -1.57 13.91 -5.37
C ALA A 13 -2.45 12.68 -5.60
N LEU A 14 -1.88 11.57 -6.09
CA LEU A 14 -2.57 10.28 -6.22
C LEU A 14 -2.25 9.39 -5.02
N LEU A 15 -3.29 8.98 -4.29
CA LEU A 15 -3.17 8.21 -3.05
C LEU A 15 -3.87 6.86 -3.17
N PHE A 16 -3.15 5.79 -2.85
CA PHE A 16 -3.69 4.43 -2.84
C PHE A 16 -3.84 3.90 -1.40
N GLU A 17 -5.09 3.65 -1.00
CA GLU A 17 -5.41 3.02 0.28
C GLU A 17 -4.90 1.58 0.33
N GLY A 18 -4.46 1.15 1.51
CA GLY A 18 -4.21 -0.26 1.83
C GLY A 18 -5.48 -1.09 1.89
N GLY A 19 -5.43 -2.30 1.37
CA GLY A 19 -6.65 -3.10 1.29
C GLY A 19 -6.46 -4.62 1.19
N GLY A 20 -5.22 -5.12 1.24
CA GLY A 20 -4.96 -6.54 0.99
C GLY A 20 -5.52 -6.95 -0.37
N MET A 21 -6.24 -8.06 -0.43
CA MET A 21 -6.83 -8.57 -1.68
C MET A 21 -7.84 -7.62 -2.34
N ARG A 22 -8.42 -6.67 -1.61
CA ARG A 22 -9.30 -5.64 -2.20
C ARG A 22 -8.57 -4.74 -3.22
N ALA A 23 -7.24 -4.71 -3.15
CA ALA A 23 -6.43 -4.01 -4.14
C ALA A 23 -6.54 -4.62 -5.56
N ALA A 24 -7.08 -5.83 -5.71
CA ALA A 24 -7.42 -6.37 -7.02
C ALA A 24 -8.44 -5.48 -7.76
N LEU A 25 -9.45 -4.96 -7.06
CA LEU A 25 -10.39 -4.00 -7.65
C LEU A 25 -9.70 -2.67 -7.95
N THR A 26 -8.90 -2.16 -7.03
CA THR A 26 -8.24 -0.85 -7.20
C THR A 26 -7.08 -0.89 -8.20
N SER A 27 -6.54 -2.07 -8.55
CA SER A 27 -5.59 -2.22 -9.65
C SER A 27 -6.21 -1.90 -11.02
N ALA A 28 -7.53 -2.08 -11.16
CA ALA A 28 -8.24 -1.66 -12.37
C ALA A 28 -8.23 -0.13 -12.53
N VAL A 29 -8.26 0.62 -11.43
CA VAL A 29 -8.12 2.09 -11.47
C VAL A 29 -6.72 2.48 -11.95
N VAL A 30 -5.67 1.77 -11.53
CA VAL A 30 -4.32 1.98 -12.06
C VAL A 30 -4.28 1.80 -13.56
N ALA A 31 -4.83 0.69 -14.06
CA ALA A 31 -4.87 0.40 -15.49
C ALA A 31 -5.65 1.49 -16.27
N GLU A 32 -6.77 1.96 -15.70
CA GLU A 32 -7.59 2.99 -16.31
C GLU A 32 -6.88 4.36 -16.36
N LEU A 33 -6.25 4.80 -15.27
CA LEU A 33 -5.47 6.03 -15.24
C LEU A 33 -4.35 6.01 -16.29
N LEU A 34 -3.67 4.86 -16.43
CA LEU A 34 -2.62 4.71 -17.43
C LEU A 34 -3.17 4.69 -18.87
N ARG A 35 -4.32 4.05 -19.10
CA ARG A 35 -5.01 4.03 -20.40
C ARG A 35 -5.43 5.43 -20.82
N GLU A 36 -5.98 6.21 -19.91
CA GLU A 36 -6.39 7.60 -20.12
C GLU A 36 -5.20 8.59 -20.09
N ARG A 37 -3.97 8.08 -19.95
CA ARG A 37 -2.74 8.88 -19.92
C ARG A 37 -2.76 9.97 -18.83
N ILE A 38 -3.39 9.68 -17.70
CA ILE A 38 -3.37 10.53 -16.52
C ILE A 38 -2.09 10.22 -15.73
N HIS A 39 -1.16 11.16 -15.71
CA HIS A 39 0.17 11.02 -15.13
C HIS A 39 0.40 12.13 -14.10
N VAL A 40 0.27 11.77 -12.82
CA VAL A 40 0.51 12.70 -11.71
C VAL A 40 2.01 12.78 -11.41
N ASP A 41 2.41 13.85 -10.73
CA ASP A 41 3.81 14.05 -10.28
C ASP A 41 4.06 13.64 -8.82
N PHE A 42 3.03 13.25 -8.07
CA PHE A 42 3.14 12.71 -6.71
C PHE A 42 2.21 11.52 -6.50
N VAL A 43 2.77 10.42 -6.02
CA VAL A 43 2.03 9.20 -5.70
C VAL A 43 2.39 8.74 -4.30
N ALA A 44 1.39 8.36 -3.50
CA ALA A 44 1.64 7.69 -2.24
C ALA A 44 0.80 6.42 -2.08
N GLY A 45 1.34 5.43 -1.37
CA GLY A 45 0.66 4.16 -1.13
C GLY A 45 1.01 3.53 0.21
N ILE A 46 0.05 2.78 0.75
CA ILE A 46 0.24 2.00 1.98
C ILE A 46 -0.24 0.57 1.74
N SER A 47 0.48 -0.43 2.28
CA SER A 47 0.12 -1.84 2.17
C SER A 47 -0.06 -2.26 0.70
N ALA A 48 -1.12 -2.96 0.34
CA ALA A 48 -1.41 -3.29 -1.05
C ALA A 48 -1.53 -2.04 -1.96
N GLY A 49 -1.85 -0.87 -1.40
CA GLY A 49 -1.79 0.41 -2.10
C GLY A 49 -0.37 0.81 -2.51
N SER A 50 0.67 0.37 -1.78
CA SER A 50 2.06 0.57 -2.19
C SER A 50 2.39 -0.20 -3.48
N SER A 51 1.84 -1.42 -3.63
CA SER A 51 1.97 -2.20 -4.87
C SER A 51 1.27 -1.52 -6.06
N ASN A 52 0.08 -0.93 -5.83
CA ASN A 52 -0.61 -0.16 -6.86
C ASN A 52 0.19 1.10 -7.26
N ALA A 53 0.76 1.81 -6.28
CA ALA A 53 1.59 2.99 -6.52
C ALA A 53 2.81 2.68 -7.39
N VAL A 54 3.55 1.60 -7.09
CA VAL A 54 4.72 1.23 -7.88
C VAL A 54 4.35 0.70 -9.27
N ASN A 55 3.23 -0.04 -9.40
CA ASN A 55 2.71 -0.47 -10.70
C ASN A 55 2.29 0.72 -11.58
N TYR A 56 1.65 1.73 -10.99
CA TYR A 56 1.31 2.96 -11.70
C TYR A 56 2.58 3.68 -12.20
N LEU A 57 3.64 3.73 -11.40
CA LEU A 57 4.87 4.43 -11.76
C LEU A 57 5.74 3.68 -12.79
N SER A 58 5.65 2.36 -12.88
CA SER A 58 6.28 1.61 -13.97
C SER A 58 5.51 1.73 -15.30
N ARG A 59 4.32 2.36 -15.29
CA ARG A 59 3.42 2.52 -16.44
C ARG A 59 3.07 1.21 -17.14
N ASP A 60 2.95 0.12 -16.37
CA ASP A 60 2.56 -1.20 -16.86
C ASP A 60 1.14 -1.59 -16.38
N PRO A 61 0.09 -1.30 -17.16
CA PRO A 61 -1.29 -1.62 -16.80
C PRO A 61 -1.55 -3.14 -16.73
N ALA A 62 -0.82 -3.93 -17.54
CA ALA A 62 -0.96 -5.37 -17.54
C ALA A 62 -0.40 -5.97 -16.23
N ARG A 63 0.74 -5.48 -15.77
CA ARG A 63 1.33 -5.90 -14.49
C ARG A 63 0.46 -5.51 -13.30
N ALA A 64 -0.13 -4.30 -13.32
CA ALA A 64 -1.04 -3.87 -12.26
C ALA A 64 -2.16 -4.89 -12.03
N ARG A 65 -2.81 -5.37 -13.11
CA ARG A 65 -3.81 -6.44 -13.03
C ARG A 65 -3.21 -7.77 -12.58
N ARG A 66 -2.13 -8.24 -13.24
CA ARG A 66 -1.52 -9.54 -12.97
C ARG A 66 -1.07 -9.69 -11.51
N SER A 67 -0.57 -8.62 -10.90
CA SER A 67 -0.11 -8.61 -9.50
C SER A 67 -1.17 -9.00 -8.48
N PHE A 68 -2.45 -8.77 -8.76
CA PHE A 68 -3.54 -8.99 -7.81
C PHE A 68 -4.59 -10.00 -8.28
N VAL A 69 -4.70 -10.25 -9.58
CA VAL A 69 -5.71 -11.15 -10.12
C VAL A 69 -5.07 -12.49 -10.49
N ASP A 70 -4.11 -12.47 -11.42
CA ASP A 70 -3.56 -13.72 -11.97
C ASP A 70 -2.56 -14.36 -11.00
N PHE A 71 -1.80 -13.54 -10.25
CA PHE A 71 -0.79 -14.02 -9.31
C PHE A 71 -1.38 -14.58 -7.99
N ALA A 72 -2.62 -14.21 -7.66
CA ALA A 72 -3.30 -14.75 -6.48
C ALA A 72 -3.56 -16.27 -6.58
N ASP A 73 -3.65 -16.80 -7.80
CA ASP A 73 -3.85 -18.23 -8.08
C ASP A 73 -2.55 -19.04 -8.04
N ASP A 74 -1.37 -18.40 -7.89
CA ASP A 74 -0.09 -19.10 -7.81
C ASP A 74 0.02 -19.86 -6.48
N PRO A 75 0.27 -21.20 -6.50
CA PRO A 75 0.42 -22.00 -5.26
C PRO A 75 1.53 -21.52 -4.32
N ARG A 76 2.51 -20.75 -4.84
CA ARG A 76 3.60 -20.16 -4.07
C ARG A 76 3.21 -18.86 -3.35
N PHE A 77 2.05 -18.29 -3.68
CA PHE A 77 1.54 -17.07 -3.07
C PHE A 77 1.34 -17.21 -1.56
N GLY A 78 0.89 -18.38 -1.10
CA GLY A 78 0.79 -18.73 0.31
C GLY A 78 -0.36 -19.69 0.59
N ASN A 79 -0.24 -20.40 1.72
CA ASN A 79 -1.25 -21.33 2.20
C ASN A 79 -1.02 -21.64 3.69
N TRP A 80 -1.92 -22.41 4.33
CA TRP A 80 -1.79 -22.86 5.71
C TRP A 80 -0.48 -23.60 6.03
N LEU A 81 0.08 -24.31 5.05
CA LEU A 81 1.38 -24.98 5.22
C LEU A 81 2.53 -23.97 5.29
N SER A 82 2.45 -22.88 4.56
CA SER A 82 3.40 -21.75 4.66
C SER A 82 3.35 -21.13 6.05
N PHE A 83 2.14 -20.93 6.60
CA PHE A 83 1.94 -20.40 7.95
C PHE A 83 2.54 -21.33 9.02
N LEU A 84 2.26 -22.62 8.95
CA LEU A 84 2.81 -23.61 9.89
C LEU A 84 4.34 -23.72 9.83
N ARG A 85 4.95 -23.38 8.69
CA ARG A 85 6.41 -23.31 8.52
C ARG A 85 7.03 -21.98 8.94
N GLY A 86 6.25 -21.08 9.54
CA GLY A 86 6.73 -19.76 9.98
C GLY A 86 6.95 -18.73 8.85
N LYS A 87 6.55 -19.05 7.61
CA LYS A 87 6.66 -18.14 6.46
C LYS A 87 5.47 -17.18 6.33
N GLY A 88 4.50 -17.26 7.25
CA GLY A 88 3.25 -16.51 7.18
C GLY A 88 2.19 -17.18 6.32
N LEU A 89 0.96 -16.68 6.39
CA LEU A 89 -0.15 -17.15 5.55
C LEU A 89 0.10 -16.78 4.08
N PHE A 90 0.76 -15.65 3.83
CA PHE A 90 1.23 -15.20 2.53
C PHE A 90 2.75 -15.27 2.50
N ASN A 91 3.30 -15.84 1.42
CA ASN A 91 4.74 -15.92 1.21
C ASN A 91 5.27 -14.57 0.69
N ALA A 92 5.34 -13.59 1.62
CA ALA A 92 5.69 -12.22 1.31
C ALA A 92 7.07 -12.08 0.63
N GLU A 93 8.05 -12.88 1.04
CA GLU A 93 9.37 -12.89 0.41
C GLU A 93 9.28 -13.26 -1.07
N TYR A 94 8.56 -14.34 -1.40
CA TYR A 94 8.35 -14.73 -2.78
C TYR A 94 7.59 -13.66 -3.58
N ILE A 95 6.49 -13.14 -3.02
CA ILE A 95 5.62 -12.17 -3.68
C ILE A 95 6.38 -10.88 -4.02
N TYR A 96 7.18 -10.37 -3.11
CA TYR A 96 7.79 -9.05 -3.25
C TYR A 96 9.25 -9.12 -3.73
N GLU A 97 10.05 -10.11 -3.29
CA GLU A 97 11.47 -10.12 -3.55
C GLU A 97 11.86 -11.05 -4.73
N HIS A 98 11.09 -12.09 -4.99
CA HIS A 98 11.41 -13.04 -6.06
C HIS A 98 10.57 -12.87 -7.32
N ALA A 99 9.25 -12.68 -7.19
CA ALA A 99 8.35 -12.60 -8.35
C ALA A 99 8.59 -11.36 -9.24
N GLY A 100 9.18 -10.30 -8.69
CA GLY A 100 9.50 -9.06 -9.42
C GLY A 100 10.83 -9.07 -10.17
N LEU A 101 11.65 -10.10 -10.02
CA LEU A 101 12.95 -10.19 -10.71
C LEU A 101 12.78 -10.29 -12.23
N PRO A 102 13.76 -9.87 -13.03
CA PRO A 102 13.66 -9.84 -14.51
C PRO A 102 13.31 -11.17 -15.17
N GLU A 103 13.71 -12.30 -14.58
CA GLU A 103 13.48 -13.66 -15.11
C GLU A 103 12.32 -14.37 -14.40
N ALA A 104 11.59 -13.68 -13.52
CA ALA A 104 10.50 -14.26 -12.75
C ALA A 104 9.14 -14.16 -13.46
N ASP A 105 8.11 -14.74 -12.84
CA ASP A 105 6.77 -14.83 -13.43
C ASP A 105 6.07 -13.46 -13.56
N LEU A 106 6.48 -12.47 -12.77
CA LEU A 106 5.90 -11.13 -12.75
C LEU A 106 6.98 -10.04 -12.75
N PRO A 107 7.82 -9.96 -13.79
CA PRO A 107 8.95 -9.04 -13.81
C PRO A 107 8.49 -7.59 -13.64
N TYR A 108 9.31 -6.80 -12.94
CA TYR A 108 9.06 -5.37 -12.71
C TYR A 108 10.00 -4.53 -13.55
N ASP A 109 9.45 -3.63 -14.35
CA ASP A 109 10.25 -2.66 -15.12
C ASP A 109 10.78 -1.55 -14.22
N PHE A 110 11.89 -1.85 -13.54
CA PHE A 110 12.57 -0.89 -12.67
C PHE A 110 13.20 0.26 -13.46
N ALA A 111 13.57 0.06 -14.74
CA ALA A 111 14.09 1.12 -15.59
C ALA A 111 13.00 2.15 -15.90
N ALA A 112 11.79 1.70 -16.26
CA ALA A 112 10.64 2.59 -16.43
C ALA A 112 10.28 3.33 -15.14
N PHE A 113 10.28 2.63 -13.99
CA PHE A 113 10.10 3.26 -12.69
C PHE A 113 11.13 4.36 -12.44
N ARG A 114 12.41 4.10 -12.69
CA ARG A 114 13.48 5.09 -12.52
C ARG A 114 13.35 6.29 -13.46
N ALA A 115 12.92 6.07 -14.68
CA ALA A 115 12.71 7.11 -15.69
C ALA A 115 11.47 8.00 -15.42
N ASN A 116 10.52 7.51 -14.62
CA ASN A 116 9.32 8.26 -14.26
C ASN A 116 9.67 9.43 -13.32
N PRO A 117 9.31 10.69 -13.66
CA PRO A 117 9.69 11.88 -12.87
C PRO A 117 8.88 12.03 -11.57
N ALA A 118 7.74 11.35 -11.42
CA ALA A 118 6.85 11.52 -10.29
C ALA A 118 7.52 11.15 -8.97
N ARG A 119 7.25 11.89 -7.93
CA ARG A 119 7.63 11.57 -6.55
C ARG A 119 6.84 10.34 -6.07
N LEU A 120 7.48 9.48 -5.30
CA LEU A 120 6.84 8.35 -4.64
C LEU A 120 7.06 8.44 -3.14
N VAL A 121 5.99 8.17 -2.37
CA VAL A 121 6.08 7.98 -0.92
C VAL A 121 5.35 6.69 -0.54
N LEU A 122 6.03 5.81 0.18
CA LEU A 122 5.45 4.58 0.74
C LEU A 122 5.47 4.65 2.25
N GLY A 123 4.37 4.21 2.89
CA GLY A 123 4.24 4.22 4.34
C GLY A 123 4.49 2.85 4.96
N GLY A 124 5.35 2.79 5.98
CA GLY A 124 5.53 1.64 6.87
C GLY A 124 5.32 2.02 8.32
N PHE A 125 5.19 1.04 9.20
CA PHE A 125 5.06 1.26 10.63
C PHE A 125 6.26 0.64 11.37
N ASP A 126 7.04 1.48 12.05
CA ASP A 126 8.14 1.01 12.89
C ASP A 126 7.58 0.37 14.16
N ALA A 127 7.81 -0.93 14.31
CA ALA A 127 7.28 -1.70 15.42
C ALA A 127 7.93 -1.34 16.78
N ALA A 128 9.13 -0.79 16.77
CA ALA A 128 9.86 -0.43 17.97
C ALA A 128 9.45 0.95 18.49
N SER A 129 9.46 1.97 17.63
CA SER A 129 9.10 3.35 18.00
C SER A 129 7.60 3.59 18.02
N GLY A 130 6.82 2.86 17.22
CA GLY A 130 5.39 3.12 17.03
C GLY A 130 5.10 4.26 16.07
N GLU A 131 6.08 4.67 15.29
CA GLU A 131 5.98 5.78 14.36
C GLU A 131 5.73 5.32 12.93
N THR A 132 5.13 6.21 12.12
CA THR A 132 5.01 6.01 10.67
C THR A 132 6.33 6.38 10.01
N ARG A 133 6.92 5.46 9.26
CA ARG A 133 8.06 5.72 8.40
C ARG A 133 7.55 5.97 6.97
N TRP A 134 7.88 7.13 6.45
CA TRP A 134 7.65 7.46 5.06
C TRP A 134 8.95 7.28 4.27
N TRP A 135 8.93 6.37 3.28
CA TRP A 135 10.05 6.15 2.36
C TRP A 135 9.79 6.88 1.06
N ASP A 136 10.77 7.62 0.60
CA ASP A 136 10.75 8.28 -0.71
C ASP A 136 11.68 7.56 -1.72
N ARG A 137 11.85 8.14 -2.90
CA ARG A 137 12.70 7.55 -3.95
C ARG A 137 14.17 7.41 -3.57
N SER A 138 14.68 8.23 -2.66
CA SER A 138 16.06 8.14 -2.19
C SER A 138 16.31 6.89 -1.36
N ASP A 139 15.29 6.35 -0.73
CA ASP A 139 15.31 5.08 0.00
C ASP A 139 15.19 3.86 -0.94
N MET A 140 14.88 4.05 -2.23
CA MET A 140 14.54 3.01 -3.21
C MET A 140 15.43 3.09 -4.46
N THR A 141 16.75 2.97 -4.26
CA THR A 141 17.74 3.18 -5.33
C THR A 141 17.95 1.94 -6.21
N THR A 142 17.63 0.77 -5.69
CA THR A 142 17.67 -0.51 -6.41
C THR A 142 16.28 -1.17 -6.42
N LEU A 143 16.08 -2.15 -7.30
CA LEU A 143 14.85 -2.96 -7.31
C LEU A 143 14.63 -3.65 -5.96
N THR A 144 15.69 -4.18 -5.35
CA THR A 144 15.62 -4.81 -4.02
C THR A 144 15.17 -3.81 -2.95
N ASP A 145 15.72 -2.59 -2.94
CA ASP A 145 15.30 -1.55 -2.00
C ASP A 145 13.82 -1.25 -2.14
N LEU A 146 13.34 -1.08 -3.39
CA LEU A 146 11.93 -0.84 -3.68
C LEU A 146 11.05 -1.98 -3.14
N MET A 147 11.40 -3.22 -3.48
CA MET A 147 10.58 -4.38 -3.11
C MET A 147 10.55 -4.64 -1.60
N VAL A 148 11.66 -4.41 -0.90
CA VAL A 148 11.73 -4.49 0.57
C VAL A 148 10.80 -3.45 1.22
N ARG A 149 10.74 -2.20 0.71
CA ARG A 149 9.83 -1.16 1.24
C ARG A 149 8.36 -1.48 0.95
N VAL A 150 8.06 -1.97 -0.26
CA VAL A 150 6.69 -2.43 -0.60
C VAL A 150 6.28 -3.60 0.31
N ARG A 151 7.17 -4.57 0.54
CA ARG A 151 6.95 -5.68 1.48
C ARG A 151 6.74 -5.18 2.91
N ALA A 152 7.60 -4.29 3.41
CA ALA A 152 7.49 -3.73 4.76
C ALA A 152 6.16 -3.00 4.94
N SER A 153 5.76 -2.18 3.96
CA SER A 153 4.47 -1.48 3.91
C SER A 153 3.27 -2.44 3.96
N SER A 154 3.42 -3.67 3.44
CA SER A 154 2.34 -4.64 3.26
C SER A 154 2.37 -5.81 4.25
N THR A 155 3.28 -5.80 5.22
CA THR A 155 3.46 -6.91 6.17
C THR A 155 2.41 -6.87 7.27
N MET A 156 1.31 -7.60 7.06
CA MET A 156 0.21 -7.68 8.02
C MET A 156 0.64 -8.37 9.31
N PRO A 157 0.50 -7.70 10.49
CA PRO A 157 0.79 -8.31 11.77
C PRO A 157 0.03 -9.63 11.98
N VAL A 158 0.66 -10.59 12.64
CA VAL A 158 0.16 -11.98 12.87
C VAL A 158 0.22 -12.85 11.61
N LEU A 159 -0.15 -12.33 10.45
CA LEU A 159 -0.31 -13.12 9.21
C LEU A 159 0.99 -13.26 8.42
N MET A 160 1.94 -12.34 8.61
CA MET A 160 3.20 -12.30 7.86
C MET A 160 4.37 -12.03 8.81
N PRO A 161 5.56 -12.62 8.55
CA PRO A 161 6.76 -12.29 9.30
C PRO A 161 7.10 -10.80 9.13
N PRO A 162 7.45 -10.09 10.21
CA PRO A 162 7.85 -8.69 10.12
C PRO A 162 9.13 -8.52 9.28
N VAL A 163 9.31 -7.35 8.71
CA VAL A 163 10.49 -7.02 7.88
C VAL A 163 11.53 -6.31 8.75
N TYR A 164 12.75 -6.81 8.71
CA TYR A 164 13.88 -6.12 9.34
C TYR A 164 14.61 -5.29 8.28
N ALA A 165 14.60 -3.99 8.45
CA ALA A 165 15.28 -3.02 7.57
C ALA A 165 15.70 -1.80 8.37
N GLU A 166 16.69 -1.05 7.90
CA GLU A 166 17.15 0.22 8.51
C GLU A 166 17.51 0.09 10.02
N GLY A 167 17.88 -1.11 10.48
CA GLY A 167 18.22 -1.38 11.88
C GLY A 167 17.01 -1.56 12.81
N THR A 168 15.79 -1.56 12.29
CA THR A 168 14.56 -1.76 13.05
C THR A 168 13.62 -2.78 12.39
N VAL A 169 12.45 -2.97 12.97
CA VAL A 169 11.42 -3.93 12.52
C VAL A 169 10.21 -3.18 12.01
N PHE A 170 9.79 -3.48 10.79
CA PHE A 170 8.62 -2.89 10.18
C PHE A 170 7.47 -3.87 10.03
N VAL A 171 6.27 -3.34 10.17
CA VAL A 171 4.99 -3.97 9.85
C VAL A 171 4.13 -3.04 9.01
N ASP A 172 2.95 -3.50 8.60
CA ASP A 172 2.03 -2.82 7.68
C ASP A 172 1.82 -1.34 8.04
N GLY A 173 2.06 -0.47 7.06
CA GLY A 173 1.90 0.98 7.19
C GLY A 173 0.48 1.44 7.54
N ALA A 174 -0.52 0.56 7.39
CA ALA A 174 -1.87 0.84 7.83
C ALA A 174 -2.02 1.00 9.35
N LEU A 175 -1.01 0.65 10.12
CA LEU A 175 -0.94 0.95 11.55
C LEU A 175 -0.50 2.39 11.85
N GLY A 176 -0.03 3.10 10.85
CA GLY A 176 0.46 4.48 10.95
C GLY A 176 -0.62 5.53 11.16
N VAL A 177 -0.20 6.79 11.02
CA VAL A 177 -0.95 8.00 11.38
C VAL A 177 -2.33 8.10 10.74
N ASP A 178 -2.48 7.68 9.49
CA ASP A 178 -3.74 7.79 8.71
C ASP A 178 -4.56 6.49 8.67
N GLY A 179 -4.15 5.47 9.42
CA GLY A 179 -4.88 4.19 9.48
C GLY A 179 -4.88 3.35 8.21
N GLY A 180 -4.14 3.75 7.15
CA GLY A 180 -3.99 3.01 5.89
C GLY A 180 -4.31 3.81 4.62
N ILE A 181 -4.58 5.11 4.75
CA ILE A 181 -4.79 6.04 3.62
C ILE A 181 -3.70 7.11 3.72
N PRO A 182 -2.77 7.24 2.77
CA PRO A 182 -1.57 8.09 2.94
C PRO A 182 -1.87 9.60 2.74
N LEU A 183 -2.85 10.15 3.46
CA LEU A 183 -3.25 11.55 3.33
C LEU A 183 -2.18 12.50 3.86
N THR A 184 -1.61 12.21 5.04
CA THR A 184 -0.54 13.03 5.64
C THR A 184 0.66 13.14 4.71
N ALA A 185 1.02 12.09 3.96
CA ALA A 185 2.13 12.15 3.01
C ALA A 185 1.92 13.18 1.90
N ALA A 186 0.68 13.37 1.43
CA ALA A 186 0.36 14.41 0.44
C ALA A 186 0.35 15.80 1.06
N GLU A 187 -0.20 15.95 2.26
CA GLU A 187 -0.24 17.22 2.99
C GLU A 187 1.17 17.73 3.33
N ASP A 188 2.05 16.84 3.84
CA ASP A 188 3.46 17.16 4.12
C ASP A 188 4.24 17.53 2.85
N ALA A 189 3.81 17.00 1.69
CA ALA A 189 4.36 17.36 0.40
C ALA A 189 3.80 18.67 -0.19
N GLY A 190 2.83 19.31 0.49
CA GLY A 190 2.23 20.59 0.12
C GLY A 190 1.05 20.49 -0.84
N PHE A 191 0.47 19.30 -1.05
CA PHE A 191 -0.70 19.14 -1.92
C PHE A 191 -2.00 19.48 -1.21
N GLU A 192 -2.76 20.41 -1.79
CA GLU A 192 -4.10 20.77 -1.33
C GLU A 192 -5.20 19.94 -1.98
N LYS A 193 -4.91 19.32 -3.13
CA LYS A 193 -5.82 18.46 -3.88
C LYS A 193 -5.31 17.03 -3.93
N VAL A 194 -6.22 16.08 -3.80
CA VAL A 194 -5.91 14.65 -3.83
C VAL A 194 -6.89 13.86 -4.70
N LEU A 195 -6.38 12.87 -5.43
CA LEU A 195 -7.14 11.78 -6.02
C LEU A 195 -6.88 10.54 -5.17
N VAL A 196 -7.91 10.04 -4.48
CA VAL A 196 -7.76 8.91 -3.56
C VAL A 196 -8.51 7.69 -4.05
N VAL A 197 -7.79 6.57 -4.14
CA VAL A 197 -8.36 5.28 -4.54
C VAL A 197 -8.63 4.48 -3.28
N LEU A 198 -9.90 4.47 -2.85
CA LEU A 198 -10.37 3.79 -1.65
C LEU A 198 -10.73 2.33 -1.93
N THR A 199 -10.60 1.48 -0.92
CA THR A 199 -10.86 0.04 -0.98
C THR A 199 -12.11 -0.38 -0.20
N ARG A 200 -12.88 0.58 0.32
CA ARG A 200 -14.13 0.33 1.06
C ARG A 200 -15.24 1.25 0.58
N GLU A 201 -16.45 0.76 0.63
CA GLU A 201 -17.67 1.47 0.25
C GLU A 201 -17.84 2.76 1.07
N ARG A 202 -18.60 3.70 0.57
CA ARG A 202 -18.81 5.02 1.19
C ARG A 202 -19.30 4.94 2.64
N GLY A 203 -20.24 4.05 2.92
CA GLY A 203 -20.83 3.88 4.27
C GLY A 203 -20.00 3.04 5.24
N TYR A 204 -18.83 2.55 4.83
CA TYR A 204 -18.02 1.70 5.71
C TYR A 204 -17.45 2.49 6.88
N VAL A 205 -17.62 1.92 8.08
CA VAL A 205 -17.01 2.41 9.33
C VAL A 205 -16.19 1.27 9.94
N LYS A 206 -14.91 1.49 10.13
CA LYS A 206 -14.03 0.52 10.77
C LYS A 206 -14.37 0.38 12.24
N ARG A 207 -14.55 -0.87 12.69
CA ARG A 207 -14.87 -1.18 14.10
C ARG A 207 -13.60 -1.41 14.92
N PRO A 208 -13.69 -1.23 16.26
CA PRO A 208 -12.62 -1.63 17.18
C PRO A 208 -12.34 -3.12 17.10
N GLU A 209 -11.10 -3.51 17.39
CA GLU A 209 -10.71 -4.92 17.52
C GLU A 209 -11.38 -5.58 18.72
N ARG A 210 -11.84 -6.83 18.55
CA ARG A 210 -12.65 -7.54 19.57
C ARG A 210 -11.84 -8.17 20.70
N PHE A 211 -10.54 -8.46 20.47
CA PHE A 211 -9.70 -9.23 21.39
C PHE A 211 -8.43 -8.48 21.80
N PRO A 212 -8.53 -7.39 22.62
CA PRO A 212 -7.38 -6.58 22.99
C PRO A 212 -6.25 -7.39 23.65
N SER A 213 -6.58 -8.27 24.59
CA SER A 213 -5.61 -9.07 25.32
C SER A 213 -4.82 -10.03 24.43
N PHE A 214 -5.42 -10.49 23.33
CA PHE A 214 -4.71 -11.30 22.33
C PHE A 214 -3.59 -10.50 21.68
N TYR A 215 -3.86 -9.29 21.21
CA TYR A 215 -2.86 -8.42 20.58
C TYR A 215 -1.78 -7.99 21.55
N GLN A 216 -2.14 -7.59 22.77
CA GLN A 216 -1.19 -7.20 23.82
C GLN A 216 -0.25 -8.35 24.18
N ARG A 217 -0.74 -9.60 24.27
CA ARG A 217 0.09 -10.77 24.54
C ARG A 217 0.97 -11.15 23.36
N THR A 218 0.43 -11.10 22.14
CA THR A 218 1.14 -11.46 20.90
C THR A 218 2.29 -10.49 20.65
N PHE A 219 2.05 -9.19 20.82
CA PHE A 219 3.02 -8.13 20.54
C PHE A 219 3.69 -7.59 21.80
N ARG A 220 3.83 -8.42 22.86
CA ARG A 220 4.51 -8.00 24.11
C ARG A 220 5.92 -7.44 23.90
N ARG A 221 6.61 -7.87 22.83
CA ARG A 221 7.94 -7.37 22.45
C ARG A 221 7.87 -6.02 21.71
N TYR A 222 6.75 -5.76 21.08
CA TYR A 222 6.48 -4.54 20.30
C TYR A 222 5.11 -3.97 20.70
N PRO A 223 4.97 -3.43 21.93
CA PRO A 223 3.68 -2.96 22.44
C PRO A 223 3.04 -1.88 21.58
N ALA A 224 3.86 -1.05 20.91
CA ALA A 224 3.37 -0.05 19.97
C ALA A 224 2.53 -0.65 18.82
N VAL A 225 2.85 -1.88 18.37
CA VAL A 225 2.05 -2.59 17.35
C VAL A 225 0.67 -2.95 17.91
N ALA A 226 0.60 -3.45 19.16
CA ALA A 226 -0.69 -3.75 19.79
C ALA A 226 -1.56 -2.50 19.95
N ASP A 227 -0.98 -1.43 20.45
CA ASP A 227 -1.67 -0.14 20.65
C ASP A 227 -2.15 0.44 19.30
N ALA A 228 -1.31 0.37 18.28
CA ALA A 228 -1.65 0.82 16.94
C ALA A 228 -2.80 0.00 16.32
N LEU A 229 -2.81 -1.34 16.47
CA LEU A 229 -3.92 -2.21 16.05
C LEU A 229 -5.22 -1.83 16.74
N LEU A 230 -5.19 -1.70 18.07
CA LEU A 230 -6.38 -1.43 18.89
C LEU A 230 -6.99 -0.04 18.66
N THR A 231 -6.16 0.90 18.19
CA THR A 231 -6.61 2.30 17.96
C THR A 231 -6.74 2.65 16.47
N ARG A 232 -6.33 1.78 15.55
CA ARG A 232 -6.37 2.01 14.09
C ARG A 232 -7.73 2.48 13.60
N TRP A 233 -8.82 1.92 14.12
CA TRP A 233 -10.18 2.28 13.71
C TRP A 233 -10.49 3.77 13.86
N ARG A 234 -9.94 4.43 14.89
CA ARG A 234 -10.12 5.87 15.12
C ARG A 234 -9.44 6.68 14.02
N ARG A 235 -8.16 6.39 13.77
CA ARG A 235 -7.36 7.09 12.75
C ARG A 235 -7.97 6.89 11.36
N TYR A 236 -8.27 5.66 11.01
CA TYR A 236 -8.89 5.33 9.73
C TYR A 236 -10.20 6.07 9.48
N ASN A 237 -11.12 6.05 10.45
CA ASN A 237 -12.41 6.72 10.31
C ASN A 237 -12.24 8.23 10.24
N ALA A 238 -11.36 8.83 11.06
CA ALA A 238 -11.06 10.26 11.03
C ALA A 238 -10.49 10.70 9.67
N THR A 239 -9.55 9.93 9.09
CA THR A 239 -9.00 10.22 7.76
C THR A 239 -10.09 10.14 6.69
N ARG A 240 -10.98 9.14 6.74
CA ARG A 240 -12.11 9.07 5.81
C ARG A 240 -13.07 10.26 5.94
N GLU A 241 -13.40 10.66 7.15
CA GLU A 241 -14.26 11.84 7.39
C GLU A 241 -13.63 13.12 6.79
N ARG A 242 -12.31 13.30 6.98
CA ARG A 242 -11.56 14.41 6.37
C ARG A 242 -11.62 14.35 4.85
N LEU A 243 -11.43 13.18 4.24
CA LEU A 243 -11.50 13.02 2.78
C LEU A 243 -12.88 13.37 2.22
N PHE A 244 -13.95 12.92 2.88
CA PHE A 244 -15.31 13.27 2.44
C PHE A 244 -15.61 14.77 2.62
N GLU A 245 -15.02 15.41 3.63
CA GLU A 245 -15.09 16.87 3.74
C GLU A 245 -14.30 17.57 2.62
N MET A 246 -13.10 17.11 2.31
CA MET A 246 -12.31 17.63 1.19
C MET A 246 -13.05 17.44 -0.15
N GLU A 247 -13.75 16.33 -0.34
CA GLU A 247 -14.59 16.07 -1.52
C GLU A 247 -15.70 17.11 -1.63
N ARG A 248 -16.42 17.42 -0.53
CA ARG A 248 -17.46 18.48 -0.51
C ARG A 248 -16.91 19.86 -0.83
N GLN A 249 -15.65 20.10 -0.48
CA GLN A 249 -14.94 21.35 -0.76
C GLN A 249 -14.31 21.39 -2.16
N GLY A 250 -14.45 20.33 -2.98
CA GLY A 250 -13.85 20.25 -4.32
C GLY A 250 -12.32 20.03 -4.29
N ARG A 251 -11.76 19.61 -3.15
CA ARG A 251 -10.31 19.36 -2.97
C ARG A 251 -9.93 17.88 -3.04
N ALA A 252 -10.90 16.96 -3.01
CA ALA A 252 -10.64 15.54 -3.18
C ALA A 252 -11.51 14.95 -4.29
N TYR A 253 -10.88 14.14 -5.12
CA TYR A 253 -11.53 13.22 -6.06
C TYR A 253 -11.43 11.82 -5.47
N LEU A 254 -12.56 11.18 -5.20
CA LEU A 254 -12.56 9.87 -4.52
C LEU A 254 -13.08 8.78 -5.44
N PHE A 255 -12.22 7.81 -5.77
CA PHE A 255 -12.74 6.52 -6.22
C PHE A 255 -13.23 5.77 -4.97
N VAL A 256 -14.52 5.52 -4.90
CA VAL A 256 -15.16 4.76 -3.82
C VAL A 256 -15.94 3.63 -4.47
N PRO A 257 -15.59 2.35 -4.21
CA PRO A 257 -16.35 1.24 -4.78
C PRO A 257 -17.82 1.28 -4.29
N GLU A 258 -18.75 1.03 -5.20
CA GLU A 258 -20.17 0.91 -4.83
C GLU A 258 -20.40 -0.33 -3.98
N THR A 259 -19.77 -1.43 -4.38
CA THR A 259 -19.73 -2.70 -3.64
C THR A 259 -18.31 -3.24 -3.63
N MET A 260 -17.93 -3.91 -2.54
CA MET A 260 -16.63 -4.58 -2.43
C MET A 260 -16.85 -6.10 -2.32
N PRO A 261 -16.85 -6.83 -3.45
CA PRO A 261 -17.12 -8.26 -3.47
C PRO A 261 -15.95 -9.09 -2.91
N ILE A 262 -14.78 -8.47 -2.69
CA ILE A 262 -13.57 -9.14 -2.24
C ILE A 262 -13.43 -8.98 -0.73
N ALA A 263 -13.52 -10.09 0.01
CA ALA A 263 -13.23 -10.15 1.43
C ALA A 263 -11.73 -10.47 1.67
N ASN A 264 -11.16 -9.96 2.75
CA ASN A 264 -9.81 -10.32 3.18
C ASN A 264 -9.85 -11.51 4.15
N GLY A 265 -10.56 -12.58 3.82
CA GLY A 265 -10.61 -13.78 4.67
C GLY A 265 -11.31 -13.53 6.03
N GLU A 266 -12.32 -12.66 6.07
CA GLU A 266 -13.19 -12.51 7.25
C GLU A 266 -14.12 -13.71 7.37
#